data_8a5f600be3f3c8c6142a6d42af427120
#
_entry.id   8a5f600be3f3c8c6142a6d42af427120
#
_cell.length_a   1.000
_cell.length_b   1.000
_cell.length_c   1.000
_cell.angle_alpha   90.00
_cell.angle_beta   90.00
_cell.angle_gamma   90.00
#
_symmetry.space_group_name_H-M   'P 1'
#
loop_
_entity.id
_entity.type
_entity.pdbx_description
1 polymer ?
#
loop_
_entity_poly.entity_id
_entity_poly.type
_entity_poly.pdbx_seq_one_letter_code
_entity_poly.pdbx_strand_id
1 'polypeptide(L)'
;RRVLFRSQAADPKTQLCDISNLLLQKWPAPEFSITTCLHLEEMKDGDVAGLVSLGGCYTALAVQKINGKMSLQQRTGNWTKDDEVRTGLGDWNSDVIYIQMKVEKENYRTFYVGTAEENLQPVGQMVEATPGRWVGVKDGLFAINEQGMEGGLVAADYFVYQEL
;
A
#
# COMPACT_ATOMS: atom_id res chain seq x y z
N ARG A 1 -6.32 15.11 -12.00
CA ARG A 1 -4.89 15.50 -12.06
C ARG A 1 -4.08 14.44 -11.33
N ARG A 2 -3.19 13.74 -12.02
CA ARG A 2 -2.34 12.70 -11.43
C ARG A 2 -1.48 13.27 -10.32
N VAL A 3 -1.34 12.50 -9.24
CA VAL A 3 -0.36 12.75 -8.19
C VAL A 3 0.86 11.88 -8.46
N LEU A 4 2.04 12.50 -8.54
CA LEU A 4 3.30 11.82 -8.79
C LEU A 4 4.03 11.59 -7.47
N PHE A 5 4.41 10.34 -7.23
CA PHE A 5 5.26 9.94 -6.10
C PHE A 5 6.62 9.50 -6.63
N ARG A 6 7.68 10.18 -6.19
CA ARG A 6 9.04 9.66 -6.40
C ARG A 6 9.39 8.71 -5.26
N SER A 7 9.82 7.50 -5.60
CA SER A 7 10.29 6.53 -4.61
C SER A 7 11.50 7.09 -3.86
N GLN A 8 11.35 7.28 -2.55
CA GLN A 8 12.43 7.79 -1.70
C GLN A 8 13.30 6.64 -1.22
N ALA A 9 14.61 6.92 -1.07
CA ALA A 9 15.57 5.98 -0.54
C ALA A 9 15.14 5.49 0.84
N ALA A 10 15.13 4.17 1.02
CA ALA A 10 14.87 3.51 2.29
C ALA A 10 15.86 2.35 2.50
N ASP A 11 16.17 2.05 3.74
CA ASP A 11 16.89 0.82 4.07
C ASP A 11 15.93 -0.38 3.87
N PRO A 12 16.39 -1.52 3.32
CA PRO A 12 15.56 -2.71 3.16
C PRO A 12 14.95 -3.25 4.46
N LYS A 13 15.54 -2.88 5.60
CA LYS A 13 15.05 -3.25 6.94
C LYS A 13 14.08 -2.25 7.54
N THR A 14 13.90 -1.08 6.92
CA THR A 14 12.96 -0.06 7.42
C THR A 14 11.53 -0.57 7.30
N GLN A 15 10.80 -0.53 8.41
CA GLN A 15 9.38 -0.86 8.42
C GLN A 15 8.55 0.26 7.80
N LEU A 16 7.39 -0.07 7.23
CA LEU A 16 6.51 0.92 6.61
C LEU A 16 6.05 2.02 7.57
N CYS A 17 5.93 1.74 8.84
CA CYS A 17 5.56 2.76 9.83
C CYS A 17 6.64 3.82 10.08
N ASP A 18 7.90 3.57 9.69
CA ASP A 18 9.05 4.44 9.91
C ASP A 18 9.50 5.20 8.65
N ILE A 19 8.86 4.96 7.50
CA ILE A 19 9.19 5.68 6.27
C ILE A 19 8.61 7.09 6.27
N SER A 20 9.26 8.01 5.56
CA SER A 20 8.84 9.42 5.47
C SER A 20 7.93 9.72 4.27
N ASN A 21 7.95 8.90 3.23
CA ASN A 21 7.19 9.14 1.99
C ASN A 21 5.79 8.50 2.04
N LEU A 22 4.96 9.01 2.94
CA LEU A 22 3.59 8.59 3.20
C LEU A 22 2.62 9.75 2.98
N LEU A 23 1.59 9.55 2.16
CA LEU A 23 0.47 10.47 2.02
C LEU A 23 -0.76 9.84 2.66
N LEU A 24 -1.11 10.27 3.86
CA LEU A 24 -2.10 9.62 4.71
C LEU A 24 -3.32 10.49 4.98
N GLN A 25 -4.49 9.85 5.07
CA GLN A 25 -5.76 10.42 5.47
C GLN A 25 -6.41 9.57 6.57
N LYS A 26 -7.11 10.21 7.52
CA LYS A 26 -7.84 9.51 8.58
C LYS A 26 -9.06 8.77 8.00
N TRP A 27 -9.47 7.71 8.67
CA TRP A 27 -10.70 6.99 8.35
C TRP A 27 -11.91 7.92 8.38
N PRO A 28 -12.72 7.90 7.31
CA PRO A 28 -13.90 8.78 7.20
C PRO A 28 -15.15 8.19 7.85
N ALA A 29 -15.24 6.86 7.94
CA ALA A 29 -16.42 6.12 8.38
C ALA A 29 -16.03 4.79 9.02
N PRO A 30 -16.95 4.09 9.71
CA PRO A 30 -16.69 2.76 10.27
C PRO A 30 -16.54 1.66 9.20
N GLU A 31 -17.33 1.75 8.12
CA GLU A 31 -17.31 0.80 7.00
C GLU A 31 -17.16 1.58 5.70
N PHE A 32 -16.13 1.29 4.94
CA PHE A 32 -15.83 2.01 3.68
C PHE A 32 -14.88 1.21 2.80
N SER A 33 -14.78 1.64 1.56
CA SER A 33 -13.71 1.21 0.66
C SER A 33 -12.84 2.39 0.24
N ILE A 34 -11.59 2.10 -0.08
CA ILE A 34 -10.66 3.01 -0.73
C ILE A 34 -10.25 2.36 -2.03
N THR A 35 -10.33 3.10 -3.13
CA THR A 35 -9.85 2.66 -4.43
C THR A 35 -8.83 3.64 -4.98
N THR A 36 -7.75 3.12 -5.53
CA THR A 36 -6.72 3.89 -6.22
C THR A 36 -6.27 3.17 -7.49
N CYS A 37 -5.85 3.94 -8.48
CA CYS A 37 -5.22 3.44 -9.69
C CYS A 37 -3.78 3.95 -9.73
N LEU A 38 -2.81 3.04 -9.75
CA LEU A 38 -1.39 3.37 -9.82
C LEU A 38 -0.80 3.00 -11.18
N HIS A 39 -0.01 3.90 -11.73
CA HIS A 39 0.80 3.71 -12.94
C HIS A 39 2.24 3.42 -12.54
N LEU A 40 2.78 2.32 -13.04
CA LEU A 40 4.03 1.69 -12.58
C LEU A 40 5.15 1.75 -13.62
N GLU A 41 4.89 2.32 -14.82
CA GLU A 41 5.80 2.31 -15.97
C GLU A 41 7.19 2.86 -15.63
N GLU A 42 7.23 3.89 -14.78
CA GLU A 42 8.47 4.57 -14.38
C GLU A 42 9.12 4.03 -13.10
N MET A 43 8.61 2.91 -12.55
CA MET A 43 9.28 2.23 -11.43
C MET A 43 10.65 1.71 -11.84
N LYS A 44 11.61 1.83 -10.94
CA LYS A 44 12.97 1.27 -11.06
C LYS A 44 13.15 0.07 -10.14
N ASP A 45 14.22 -0.68 -10.37
CA ASP A 45 14.58 -1.78 -9.47
C ASP A 45 14.80 -1.28 -8.04
N GLY A 46 14.27 -2.01 -7.08
CA GLY A 46 14.23 -1.63 -5.67
C GLY A 46 12.99 -0.83 -5.27
N ASP A 47 12.20 -0.32 -6.21
CA ASP A 47 10.99 0.43 -5.91
C ASP A 47 9.90 -0.49 -5.32
N VAL A 48 9.24 0.05 -4.30
CA VAL A 48 8.05 -0.54 -3.67
C VAL A 48 7.02 0.57 -3.48
N ALA A 49 5.84 0.39 -4.01
CA ALA A 49 4.77 1.37 -3.93
C ALA A 49 3.40 0.70 -3.75
N GLY A 50 2.48 1.38 -3.08
CA GLY A 50 1.15 0.83 -2.88
C GLY A 50 0.27 1.60 -1.92
N LEU A 51 -0.73 0.89 -1.43
CA LEU A 51 -1.73 1.36 -0.48
C LEU A 51 -1.42 0.79 0.90
N VAL A 52 -1.36 1.66 1.90
CA VAL A 52 -1.07 1.31 3.30
C VAL A 52 -2.19 1.77 4.23
N SER A 53 -2.46 0.97 5.26
CA SER A 53 -3.34 1.31 6.37
C SER A 53 -2.55 1.22 7.68
N LEU A 54 -2.29 2.37 8.30
CA LEU A 54 -1.46 2.53 9.50
C LEU A 54 -2.33 2.72 10.75
N GLY A 55 -2.16 1.85 11.70
CA GLY A 55 -2.75 1.91 13.03
C GLY A 55 -1.76 1.36 14.06
N GLY A 56 -2.23 0.86 15.19
CA GLY A 56 -1.39 0.08 16.11
C GLY A 56 -0.83 -1.17 15.44
N CYS A 57 -1.68 -1.85 14.65
CA CYS A 57 -1.29 -2.82 13.64
C CYS A 57 -1.45 -2.18 12.26
N TYR A 58 -0.46 -2.29 11.38
CA TYR A 58 -0.54 -1.81 10.01
C TYR A 58 -0.53 -2.96 8.99
N THR A 59 -1.10 -2.68 7.83
CA THR A 59 -1.02 -3.54 6.66
C THR A 59 -0.91 -2.72 5.39
N ALA A 60 -0.25 -3.25 4.39
CA ALA A 60 -0.12 -2.63 3.08
C ALA A 60 -0.17 -3.67 1.97
N LEU A 61 -0.75 -3.30 0.85
CA LEU A 61 -0.59 -4.00 -0.41
C LEU A 61 0.32 -3.18 -1.32
N ALA A 62 1.36 -3.80 -1.82
CA ALA A 62 2.39 -3.15 -2.61
C ALA A 62 2.79 -3.93 -3.85
N VAL A 63 3.24 -3.19 -4.86
CA VAL A 63 4.02 -3.71 -5.98
C VAL A 63 5.48 -3.44 -5.67
N GLN A 64 6.32 -4.45 -5.85
CA GLN A 64 7.78 -4.35 -5.78
C GLN A 64 8.38 -4.66 -7.15
N LYS A 65 9.41 -3.91 -7.57
CA LYS A 65 10.17 -4.18 -8.79
C LYS A 65 11.59 -4.62 -8.46
N ILE A 66 11.98 -5.80 -8.93
CA ILE A 66 13.33 -6.37 -8.75
C ILE A 66 13.76 -7.02 -10.06
N ASN A 67 14.96 -6.69 -10.55
CA ASN A 67 15.53 -7.22 -11.79
C ASN A 67 14.56 -7.10 -12.98
N GLY A 68 13.90 -5.96 -13.10
CA GLY A 68 12.93 -5.66 -14.15
C GLY A 68 11.57 -6.35 -14.02
N LYS A 69 11.36 -7.18 -12.98
CA LYS A 69 10.10 -7.90 -12.74
C LYS A 69 9.33 -7.27 -11.60
N MET A 70 8.02 -7.16 -11.77
CA MET A 70 7.11 -6.71 -10.71
C MET A 70 6.43 -7.88 -10.05
N SER A 71 6.23 -7.76 -8.74
CA SER A 71 5.51 -8.74 -7.91
C SER A 71 4.65 -8.02 -6.87
N LEU A 72 3.58 -8.69 -6.44
CA LEU A 72 2.73 -8.23 -5.36
C LEU A 72 3.24 -8.76 -4.02
N GLN A 73 3.14 -7.94 -3.00
CA GLN A 73 3.39 -8.33 -1.62
C GLN A 73 2.42 -7.66 -0.67
N GLN A 74 2.07 -8.38 0.38
CA GLN A 74 1.42 -7.81 1.54
C GLN A 74 2.44 -7.62 2.65
N ARG A 75 2.43 -6.47 3.31
CA ARG A 75 3.23 -6.18 4.51
C ARG A 75 2.32 -6.01 5.69
N THR A 76 2.66 -6.62 6.82
CA THR A 76 1.93 -6.49 8.08
C THR A 76 2.91 -6.33 9.22
N GLY A 77 2.58 -5.51 10.21
CA GLY A 77 3.42 -5.30 11.37
C GLY A 77 2.72 -4.50 12.45
N ASN A 78 3.38 -4.32 13.58
CA ASN A 78 2.92 -3.48 14.67
C ASN A 78 3.83 -2.27 14.81
N TRP A 79 3.25 -1.10 14.99
CA TRP A 79 4.00 0.16 15.08
C TRP A 79 5.09 0.19 16.16
N THR A 80 4.91 -0.54 17.23
CA THR A 80 5.84 -0.51 18.38
C THR A 80 6.78 -1.71 18.44
N LYS A 81 6.77 -2.56 17.42
CA LYS A 81 7.56 -3.80 17.36
C LYS A 81 8.31 -3.86 16.04
N ASP A 82 9.50 -4.38 16.08
CA ASP A 82 10.27 -4.69 14.85
C ASP A 82 9.85 -6.08 14.35
N ASP A 83 8.62 -6.18 13.86
CA ASP A 83 7.96 -7.44 13.49
C ASP A 83 7.29 -7.42 12.11
N GLU A 84 7.71 -6.53 11.21
CA GLU A 84 7.12 -6.48 9.85
C GLU A 84 7.33 -7.81 9.11
N VAL A 85 6.21 -8.41 8.71
CA VAL A 85 6.17 -9.60 7.86
C VAL A 85 5.84 -9.19 6.42
N ARG A 86 6.60 -9.71 5.46
CA ARG A 86 6.42 -9.48 4.01
C ARG A 86 6.02 -10.79 3.37
N THR A 87 4.81 -10.86 2.85
CA THR A 87 4.25 -12.04 2.20
C THR A 87 4.14 -11.82 0.71
N GLY A 88 4.84 -12.60 -0.09
CA GLY A 88 4.71 -12.58 -1.55
C GLY A 88 3.35 -13.11 -2.01
N LEU A 89 2.74 -12.43 -2.96
CA LEU A 89 1.40 -12.74 -3.46
C LEU A 89 1.37 -13.11 -4.96
N GLY A 90 2.55 -13.20 -5.59
CA GLY A 90 2.70 -13.57 -7.00
C GLY A 90 3.20 -12.44 -7.88
N ASP A 91 3.42 -12.75 -9.16
CA ASP A 91 3.92 -11.81 -10.15
C ASP A 91 2.82 -10.82 -10.58
N TRP A 92 3.25 -9.60 -10.93
CA TRP A 92 2.40 -8.59 -11.53
C TRP A 92 2.92 -8.19 -12.91
N ASN A 93 2.13 -8.39 -13.95
CA ASN A 93 2.56 -8.25 -15.35
C ASN A 93 1.87 -7.09 -16.07
N SER A 94 1.43 -6.06 -15.34
CA SER A 94 0.79 -4.88 -15.93
C SER A 94 1.46 -3.61 -15.40
N ASP A 95 1.58 -2.61 -16.27
CA ASP A 95 2.06 -1.28 -15.88
C ASP A 95 1.02 -0.45 -15.12
N VAL A 96 -0.19 -0.97 -14.97
CA VAL A 96 -1.27 -0.35 -14.20
C VAL A 96 -1.80 -1.34 -13.18
N ILE A 97 -2.06 -0.86 -11.96
CA ILE A 97 -2.71 -1.62 -10.92
C ILE A 97 -3.84 -0.81 -10.28
N TYR A 98 -5.00 -1.43 -10.18
CA TYR A 98 -6.09 -0.97 -9.33
C TYR A 98 -6.00 -1.69 -8.01
N ILE A 99 -5.93 -0.93 -6.94
CA ILE A 99 -5.91 -1.44 -5.57
C ILE A 99 -7.15 -0.90 -4.86
N GLN A 100 -7.93 -1.81 -4.29
CA GLN A 100 -9.00 -1.45 -3.38
C GLN A 100 -8.74 -2.08 -2.01
N MET A 101 -8.98 -1.33 -0.95
CA MET A 101 -9.06 -1.84 0.40
C MET A 101 -10.48 -1.62 0.90
N LYS A 102 -11.10 -2.66 1.46
CA LYS A 102 -12.37 -2.56 2.17
C LYS A 102 -12.12 -2.66 3.66
N VAL A 103 -12.78 -1.80 4.40
CA VAL A 103 -12.90 -1.86 5.86
C VAL A 103 -14.35 -2.24 6.16
N GLU A 104 -14.52 -3.41 6.72
CA GLU A 104 -15.84 -3.98 7.03
C GLU A 104 -16.02 -4.10 8.55
N LYS A 105 -17.12 -4.74 8.96
CA LYS A 105 -17.44 -4.97 10.38
C LYS A 105 -16.24 -5.46 11.17
N GLU A 106 -16.17 -5.02 12.44
CA GLU A 106 -15.07 -5.36 13.34
C GLU A 106 -13.69 -4.83 12.89
N ASN A 107 -13.68 -3.80 12.02
CA ASN A 107 -12.48 -3.13 11.52
C ASN A 107 -11.52 -4.04 10.71
N TYR A 108 -12.02 -5.10 10.09
CA TYR A 108 -11.20 -5.94 9.22
C TYR A 108 -10.93 -5.25 7.88
N ARG A 109 -9.67 -5.30 7.46
CA ARG A 109 -9.17 -4.76 6.18
C ARG A 109 -8.88 -5.88 5.21
N THR A 110 -9.49 -5.84 4.05
CA THR A 110 -9.28 -6.79 2.95
C THR A 110 -8.83 -6.04 1.70
N PHE A 111 -7.78 -6.51 1.05
CA PHE A 111 -7.31 -5.95 -0.20
C PHE A 111 -7.87 -6.68 -1.41
N TYR A 112 -8.05 -5.91 -2.47
CA TYR A 112 -8.45 -6.39 -3.81
C TYR A 112 -7.54 -5.74 -4.84
N VAL A 113 -7.20 -6.46 -5.90
CA VAL A 113 -6.40 -5.95 -7.02
C VAL A 113 -6.99 -6.35 -8.36
N GLY A 114 -6.71 -5.56 -9.37
CA GLY A 114 -7.07 -5.85 -10.74
C GLY A 114 -6.31 -4.95 -11.73
N THR A 115 -6.39 -5.30 -13.01
CA THR A 115 -5.90 -4.46 -14.11
C THR A 115 -6.94 -3.42 -14.56
N ALA A 116 -8.16 -3.54 -14.04
CA ALA A 116 -9.26 -2.62 -14.22
C ALA A 116 -10.16 -2.63 -12.96
N GLU A 117 -10.90 -1.56 -12.73
CA GLU A 117 -11.75 -1.40 -11.54
C GLU A 117 -12.87 -2.44 -11.46
N GLU A 118 -13.40 -2.87 -12.62
CA GLU A 118 -14.47 -3.85 -12.73
C GLU A 118 -14.02 -5.31 -12.53
N ASN A 119 -12.71 -5.59 -12.47
CA ASN A 119 -12.18 -6.95 -12.34
C ASN A 119 -11.34 -7.18 -11.07
N LEU A 120 -11.60 -6.43 -10.01
CA LEU A 120 -10.91 -6.56 -8.73
C LEU A 120 -11.14 -7.93 -8.09
N GLN A 121 -10.06 -8.59 -7.69
CA GLN A 121 -10.08 -9.88 -7.00
C GLN A 121 -9.46 -9.74 -5.62
N PRO A 122 -9.97 -10.44 -4.59
CA PRO A 122 -9.39 -10.41 -3.25
C PRO A 122 -7.98 -10.99 -3.27
N VAL A 123 -7.10 -10.39 -2.48
CA VAL A 123 -5.69 -10.79 -2.41
C VAL A 123 -5.13 -10.61 -1.00
N GLY A 124 -4.23 -11.50 -0.61
CA GLY A 124 -3.58 -11.47 0.70
C GLY A 124 -4.48 -11.93 1.84
N GLN A 125 -4.07 -11.61 3.04
CA GLN A 125 -4.78 -11.95 4.27
C GLN A 125 -5.58 -10.76 4.78
N MET A 126 -6.75 -11.05 5.33
CA MET A 126 -7.54 -10.09 6.08
C MET A 126 -6.83 -9.74 7.40
N VAL A 127 -6.77 -8.45 7.73
CA VAL A 127 -6.05 -7.95 8.91
C VAL A 127 -6.97 -7.03 9.71
N GLU A 128 -7.16 -7.33 10.99
CA GLU A 128 -7.89 -6.46 11.91
C GLU A 128 -7.11 -5.16 12.15
N ALA A 129 -7.80 -4.03 12.09
CA ALA A 129 -7.22 -2.74 12.41
C ALA A 129 -7.27 -2.47 13.91
N THR A 130 -6.15 -2.09 14.48
CA THR A 130 -6.08 -1.61 15.85
C THR A 130 -5.74 -0.12 15.87
N PRO A 131 -6.39 0.71 16.69
CA PRO A 131 -6.07 2.13 16.74
C PRO A 131 -4.63 2.36 17.22
N GLY A 132 -3.99 3.40 16.70
CA GLY A 132 -2.73 3.88 17.23
C GLY A 132 -2.90 4.55 18.58
N ARG A 133 -1.79 4.74 19.32
CA ARG A 133 -1.80 5.21 20.72
C ARG A 133 -2.49 6.56 20.93
N TRP A 134 -2.34 7.49 19.97
CA TRP A 134 -2.84 8.88 20.08
C TRP A 134 -3.67 9.31 18.87
N VAL A 135 -3.68 8.51 17.83
CA VAL A 135 -4.37 8.79 16.58
C VAL A 135 -5.09 7.53 16.12
N GLY A 136 -6.23 7.69 15.49
CA GLY A 136 -6.94 6.59 14.83
C GLY A 136 -6.13 6.02 13.67
N VAL A 137 -6.72 5.06 12.97
CA VAL A 137 -6.13 4.47 11.78
C VAL A 137 -6.13 5.51 10.64
N LYS A 138 -5.08 5.49 9.83
CA LYS A 138 -4.91 6.32 8.64
C LYS A 138 -4.58 5.43 7.45
N ASP A 139 -5.14 5.76 6.31
CA ASP A 139 -4.86 5.08 5.05
C ASP A 139 -4.20 6.02 4.06
N GLY A 140 -3.42 5.47 3.16
CA GLY A 140 -2.77 6.30 2.17
C GLY A 140 -1.85 5.57 1.21
N LEU A 141 -1.12 6.36 0.45
CA LEU A 141 -0.17 5.89 -0.55
C LEU A 141 1.26 6.07 -0.08
N PHE A 142 2.13 5.20 -0.55
CA PHE A 142 3.57 5.29 -0.32
C PHE A 142 4.37 4.85 -1.53
N ALA A 143 5.60 5.35 -1.64
CA ALA A 143 6.60 4.88 -2.60
C ALA A 143 8.00 5.03 -2.02
N ILE A 144 8.76 3.95 -1.97
CA ILE A 144 10.13 3.88 -1.46
C ILE A 144 11.02 3.10 -2.43
N ASN A 145 12.34 3.29 -2.32
CA ASN A 145 13.31 2.43 -2.98
C ASN A 145 14.19 1.76 -1.94
N GLU A 146 14.12 0.43 -1.85
CA GLU A 146 14.83 -0.38 -0.84
C GLU A 146 16.29 -0.68 -1.19
N GLN A 147 16.82 -0.12 -2.25
CA GLN A 147 18.26 -0.16 -2.56
C GLN A 147 19.02 1.05 -1.97
N GLY A 148 18.37 1.87 -1.15
CA GLY A 148 18.98 3.01 -0.49
C GLY A 148 19.28 4.18 -1.42
N MET A 149 18.64 4.26 -2.57
CA MET A 149 18.78 5.34 -3.55
C MET A 149 17.42 5.93 -3.94
N GLU A 150 17.46 7.09 -4.57
CA GLU A 150 16.25 7.66 -5.18
C GLU A 150 15.79 6.78 -6.35
N GLY A 151 14.55 6.30 -6.27
CA GLY A 151 13.97 5.43 -7.26
C GLY A 151 13.28 6.14 -8.42
N GLY A 152 12.33 5.44 -9.03
CA GLY A 152 11.50 5.92 -10.12
C GLY A 152 10.29 6.73 -9.65
N LEU A 153 9.30 6.83 -10.53
CA LEU A 153 8.04 7.52 -10.28
C LEU A 153 6.88 6.52 -10.29
N VAL A 154 5.92 6.75 -9.42
CA VAL A 154 4.60 6.13 -9.45
C VAL A 154 3.56 7.23 -9.54
N ALA A 155 2.62 7.12 -10.45
CA ALA A 155 1.53 8.08 -10.59
C ALA A 155 0.23 7.49 -10.08
N ALA A 156 -0.48 8.23 -9.23
CA ALA A 156 -1.83 7.89 -8.81
C ALA A 156 -2.84 8.76 -9.56
N ASP A 157 -3.81 8.16 -10.23
CA ASP A 157 -4.88 8.89 -10.92
C ASP A 157 -5.88 9.46 -9.93
N TYR A 158 -6.21 8.68 -8.89
CA TYR A 158 -7.16 9.06 -7.84
C TYR A 158 -6.92 8.25 -6.55
N PHE A 159 -7.50 8.74 -5.49
CA PHE A 159 -7.61 8.08 -4.19
C PHE A 159 -9.00 8.41 -3.65
N VAL A 160 -9.91 7.46 -3.74
CA VAL A 160 -11.34 7.70 -3.50
C VAL A 160 -11.85 6.83 -2.37
N TYR A 161 -12.51 7.46 -1.40
CA TYR A 161 -13.31 6.81 -0.37
C TYR A 161 -14.74 6.64 -0.82
N GLN A 162 -15.33 5.50 -0.49
CA GLN A 162 -16.74 5.21 -0.67
C GLN A 162 -17.25 4.52 0.59
N GLU A 163 -18.27 5.08 1.23
CA GLU A 163 -18.99 4.44 2.35
C GLU A 163 -19.72 3.19 1.86
N LEU A 164 -19.72 2.12 2.66
CA LEU A 164 -20.32 0.82 2.33
C LEU A 164 -21.68 0.67 2.99
#